data_43411a2e7192a4c6a1b1e2063f31272b
#
_entry.id   43411a2e7192a4c6a1b1e2063f31272b
#
_cell.length_a   1.000
_cell.length_b   1.000
_cell.length_c   1.000
_cell.angle_alpha   90.00
_cell.angle_beta   90.00
_cell.angle_gamma   90.00
#
_symmetry.space_group_name_H-M   'P 1'
#
loop_
_entity.id
_entity.type
_entity.pdbx_description
1 polymer ?
#
loop_
_entity_poly.entity_id
_entity_poly.type
_entity_poly.pdbx_seq_one_letter_code
_entity_poly.pdbx_strand_id
1 'polypeptide(L)'
;MMRQGRHAEAIRTLEGDIPPDLSVSTVGLVGFGNIAQATARRLQVNGSRVFYYARHRRDPETEAALGAGYLPLLELAERCDIISLHLPATAESRHLLDETFFAHLKPGAFLVNTARGAVIDDGALCAAMRSGRLAGAALDAYEPEPAGADHPLVRLAAEFPDRMILCPHQGGVNQSAYRRVVQMIFENLEMLRAGRRPDRVVNGL
;
A
#
# COMPACT_ATOMS: atom_id res chain seq x y z
N MET A 1 21.93 -13.46 2.88
CA MET A 1 23.20 -13.76 2.14
C MET A 1 24.36 -12.86 2.58
N MET A 2 24.32 -11.53 2.47
CA MET A 2 25.44 -10.65 2.87
C MET A 2 25.88 -10.83 4.33
N ARG A 3 24.95 -10.89 5.30
CA ARG A 3 25.22 -11.12 6.72
C ARG A 3 25.86 -12.50 7.03
N GLN A 4 25.84 -13.42 6.07
CA GLN A 4 26.41 -14.76 6.15
C GLN A 4 27.70 -14.89 5.34
N GLY A 5 28.27 -13.78 4.84
CA GLY A 5 29.50 -13.77 4.03
C GLY A 5 29.36 -14.32 2.61
N ARG A 6 28.13 -14.61 2.14
CA ARG A 6 27.86 -15.19 0.80
C ARG A 6 27.73 -14.11 -0.28
N HIS A 7 28.73 -13.23 -0.40
CA HIS A 7 28.69 -12.08 -1.30
C HIS A 7 28.57 -12.46 -2.78
N ALA A 8 29.39 -13.41 -3.24
CA ALA A 8 29.37 -13.85 -4.65
C ALA A 8 28.04 -14.52 -5.04
N GLU A 9 27.40 -15.23 -4.11
CA GLU A 9 26.08 -15.82 -4.31
C GLU A 9 24.98 -14.74 -4.37
N ALA A 10 25.07 -13.72 -3.51
CA ALA A 10 24.16 -12.57 -3.54
C ALA A 10 24.23 -11.80 -4.87
N ILE A 11 25.43 -11.60 -5.43
CA ILE A 11 25.61 -10.96 -6.74
C ILE A 11 24.96 -11.80 -7.84
N ARG A 12 25.21 -13.12 -7.89
CA ARG A 12 24.63 -14.00 -8.91
C ARG A 12 23.09 -14.06 -8.83
N THR A 13 22.53 -13.99 -7.62
CA THR A 13 21.08 -13.91 -7.43
C THR A 13 20.51 -12.61 -8.01
N LEU A 14 21.22 -11.49 -7.84
CA LEU A 14 20.81 -10.20 -8.39
C LEU A 14 20.94 -10.14 -9.93
N GLU A 15 21.89 -10.84 -10.53
CA GLU A 15 22.05 -10.90 -12.00
C GLU A 15 20.86 -11.59 -12.70
N GLY A 16 20.13 -12.48 -11.99
CA GLY A 16 18.95 -13.17 -12.51
C GLY A 16 17.62 -12.44 -12.28
N ASP A 17 17.51 -11.69 -11.17
CA ASP A 17 16.28 -11.05 -10.69
C ASP A 17 16.54 -9.61 -10.24
N ILE A 18 16.97 -8.76 -11.17
CA ILE A 18 17.11 -7.32 -10.88
C ILE A 18 15.70 -6.74 -10.70
N PRO A 19 15.34 -6.22 -9.50
CA PRO A 19 14.03 -5.60 -9.32
C PRO A 19 13.90 -4.39 -10.24
N PRO A 20 12.68 -4.12 -10.77
CA PRO A 20 12.46 -2.99 -11.65
C PRO A 20 12.79 -1.68 -10.93
N ASP A 21 13.42 -0.76 -11.65
CA ASP A 21 13.66 0.60 -11.17
C ASP A 21 12.32 1.32 -11.00
N LEU A 22 12.14 1.96 -9.86
CA LEU A 22 10.92 2.72 -9.55
C LEU A 22 10.66 3.82 -10.59
N SER A 23 11.70 4.41 -11.20
CA SER A 23 11.58 5.48 -12.19
C SER A 23 10.92 5.05 -13.50
N VAL A 24 10.98 3.76 -13.84
CA VAL A 24 10.33 3.19 -15.03
C VAL A 24 9.08 2.39 -14.71
N SER A 25 8.77 2.23 -13.42
CA SER A 25 7.63 1.44 -12.96
C SER A 25 6.30 2.21 -13.09
N THR A 26 5.25 1.45 -13.34
CA THR A 26 3.87 1.94 -13.25
C THR A 26 3.28 1.55 -11.89
N VAL A 27 2.85 2.55 -11.13
CA VAL A 27 2.33 2.35 -9.77
C VAL A 27 0.83 2.62 -9.72
N GLY A 28 0.07 1.65 -9.23
CA GLY A 28 -1.37 1.73 -9.02
C GLY A 28 -1.70 1.98 -7.54
N LEU A 29 -2.39 3.08 -7.26
CA LEU A 29 -2.84 3.44 -5.92
C LEU A 29 -4.32 3.06 -5.76
N VAL A 30 -4.61 2.08 -4.91
CA VAL A 30 -5.99 1.68 -4.58
C VAL A 30 -6.48 2.52 -3.40
N GLY A 31 -7.41 3.44 -3.67
CA GLY A 31 -7.76 4.57 -2.82
C GLY A 31 -6.95 5.82 -3.18
N PHE A 32 -7.62 7.01 -3.20
CA PHE A 32 -6.95 8.26 -3.59
C PHE A 32 -7.26 9.41 -2.62
N GLY A 33 -7.11 9.12 -1.31
CA GLY A 33 -7.17 10.09 -0.22
C GLY A 33 -5.85 10.84 -0.02
N ASN A 34 -5.74 11.59 1.07
CA ASN A 34 -4.57 12.44 1.37
C ASN A 34 -3.24 11.69 1.35
N ILE A 35 -3.21 10.46 1.88
CA ILE A 35 -1.98 9.64 1.92
C ILE A 35 -1.59 9.21 0.49
N ALA A 36 -2.54 8.71 -0.29
CA ALA A 36 -2.29 8.32 -1.68
C ALA A 36 -1.82 9.49 -2.54
N GLN A 37 -2.43 10.67 -2.40
CA GLN A 37 -2.00 11.88 -3.11
C GLN A 37 -0.58 12.32 -2.70
N ALA A 38 -0.24 12.23 -1.41
CA ALA A 38 1.12 12.50 -0.94
C ALA A 38 2.12 11.47 -1.47
N THR A 39 1.72 10.22 -1.65
CA THR A 39 2.50 9.15 -2.27
C THR A 39 2.68 9.42 -3.78
N ALA A 40 1.61 9.78 -4.49
CA ALA A 40 1.65 10.12 -5.91
C ALA A 40 2.69 11.23 -6.20
N ARG A 41 2.68 12.32 -5.41
CA ARG A 41 3.68 13.40 -5.56
C ARG A 41 5.13 12.90 -5.44
N ARG A 42 5.39 11.96 -4.53
CA ARG A 42 6.74 11.40 -4.34
C ARG A 42 7.14 10.45 -5.45
N LEU A 43 6.21 9.66 -5.94
CA LEU A 43 6.42 8.76 -7.08
C LEU A 43 6.71 9.52 -8.36
N GLN A 44 6.02 10.64 -8.60
CA GLN A 44 6.30 11.53 -9.74
C GLN A 44 7.73 12.07 -9.73
N VAL A 45 8.22 12.52 -8.57
CA VAL A 45 9.60 13.01 -8.45
C VAL A 45 10.62 11.92 -8.81
N ASN A 46 10.28 10.65 -8.56
CA ASN A 46 11.10 9.50 -8.95
C ASN A 46 10.90 9.06 -10.42
N GLY A 47 10.02 9.70 -11.19
CA GLY A 47 9.77 9.37 -12.59
C GLY A 47 8.74 8.27 -12.83
N SER A 48 8.13 7.70 -11.77
CA SER A 48 7.10 6.66 -11.91
C SER A 48 5.85 7.17 -12.63
N ARG A 49 5.22 6.31 -13.43
CA ARG A 49 3.85 6.54 -13.92
C ARG A 49 2.86 6.14 -12.84
N VAL A 50 1.93 7.04 -12.50
CA VAL A 50 0.98 6.82 -11.41
C VAL A 50 -0.43 6.71 -11.97
N PHE A 51 -1.12 5.63 -11.61
CA PHE A 51 -2.56 5.47 -11.78
C PHE A 51 -3.23 5.30 -10.41
N TYR A 52 -4.53 5.56 -10.37
CA TYR A 52 -5.28 5.33 -9.14
C TYR A 52 -6.68 4.77 -9.43
N TYR A 53 -7.19 4.04 -8.46
CA TYR A 53 -8.60 3.66 -8.34
C TYR A 53 -9.21 4.32 -7.12
N ALA A 54 -10.41 4.84 -7.25
CA ALA A 54 -11.24 5.30 -6.14
C ALA A 54 -12.72 5.16 -6.53
N ARG A 55 -13.61 5.05 -5.53
CA ARG A 55 -15.07 5.01 -5.78
C ARG A 55 -15.58 6.23 -6.57
N HIS A 56 -14.97 7.38 -6.32
CA HIS A 56 -15.26 8.63 -7.06
C HIS A 56 -13.95 9.12 -7.68
N ARG A 57 -13.97 9.26 -8.99
CA ARG A 57 -12.87 9.86 -9.74
C ARG A 57 -12.64 11.30 -9.25
N ARG A 58 -11.40 11.72 -9.16
CA ARG A 58 -11.04 13.11 -8.85
C ARG A 58 -11.27 14.00 -10.06
N ASP A 59 -11.33 15.29 -9.79
CA ASP A 59 -11.42 16.29 -10.83
C ASP A 59 -10.13 16.31 -11.68
N PRO A 60 -10.24 16.75 -12.96
CA PRO A 60 -9.10 16.77 -13.88
C PRO A 60 -7.94 17.65 -13.41
N GLU A 61 -8.22 18.71 -12.66
CA GLU A 61 -7.20 19.60 -12.12
C GLU A 61 -6.34 18.88 -11.08
N THR A 62 -6.97 18.16 -10.15
CA THR A 62 -6.29 17.30 -9.17
C THR A 62 -5.48 16.20 -9.86
N GLU A 63 -6.03 15.54 -10.89
CA GLU A 63 -5.30 14.51 -11.66
C GLU A 63 -4.06 15.09 -12.34
N ALA A 64 -4.20 16.24 -12.99
CA ALA A 64 -3.10 16.93 -13.66
C ALA A 64 -2.02 17.40 -12.66
N ALA A 65 -2.42 18.01 -11.56
CA ALA A 65 -1.50 18.49 -10.53
C ALA A 65 -0.70 17.36 -9.85
N LEU A 66 -1.26 16.14 -9.83
CA LEU A 66 -0.65 14.96 -9.24
C LEU A 66 -0.06 14.01 -10.28
N GLY A 67 -0.18 14.33 -11.60
CA GLY A 67 0.24 13.47 -12.70
C GLY A 67 -0.28 12.03 -12.58
N ALA A 68 -1.51 11.87 -12.06
CA ALA A 68 -2.09 10.58 -11.77
C ALA A 68 -3.35 10.37 -12.62
N GLY A 69 -3.44 9.23 -13.33
CA GLY A 69 -4.60 8.88 -14.14
C GLY A 69 -5.55 7.93 -13.41
N TYR A 70 -6.86 8.10 -13.59
CA TYR A 70 -7.86 7.17 -13.06
C TYR A 70 -7.95 5.91 -13.92
N LEU A 71 -8.02 4.73 -13.28
CA LEU A 71 -8.34 3.45 -13.91
C LEU A 71 -9.40 2.69 -13.08
N PRO A 72 -10.27 1.91 -13.73
CA PRO A 72 -11.04 0.87 -13.06
C PRO A 72 -10.12 -0.12 -12.34
N LEU A 73 -10.60 -0.76 -11.25
CA LEU A 73 -9.77 -1.57 -10.37
C LEU A 73 -9.03 -2.71 -11.09
N LEU A 74 -9.71 -3.46 -11.95
CA LEU A 74 -9.10 -4.59 -12.66
C LEU A 74 -8.12 -4.12 -13.75
N GLU A 75 -8.43 -3.01 -14.43
CA GLU A 75 -7.50 -2.42 -15.40
C GLU A 75 -6.23 -1.89 -14.70
N LEU A 76 -6.37 -1.36 -13.49
CA LEU A 76 -5.22 -0.95 -12.67
C LEU A 76 -4.36 -2.18 -12.30
N ALA A 77 -4.98 -3.31 -11.94
CA ALA A 77 -4.27 -4.56 -11.68
C ALA A 77 -3.47 -5.06 -12.89
N GLU A 78 -4.05 -5.00 -14.09
CA GLU A 78 -3.42 -5.46 -15.34
C GLU A 78 -2.25 -4.60 -15.79
N ARG A 79 -2.28 -3.30 -15.49
CA ARG A 79 -1.33 -2.33 -16.05
C ARG A 79 -0.19 -1.95 -15.12
N CYS A 80 -0.34 -2.14 -13.80
CA CYS A 80 0.61 -1.65 -12.83
C CYS A 80 1.60 -2.72 -12.39
N ASP A 81 2.86 -2.32 -12.28
CA ASP A 81 3.96 -3.15 -11.76
C ASP A 81 3.92 -3.23 -10.22
N ILE A 82 3.42 -2.18 -9.59
CA ILE A 82 3.30 -2.06 -8.14
C ILE A 82 1.90 -1.61 -7.79
N ILE A 83 1.24 -2.32 -6.89
CA ILE A 83 -0.06 -1.95 -6.32
C ILE A 83 0.15 -1.49 -4.87
N SER A 84 -0.36 -0.31 -4.52
CA SER A 84 -0.27 0.21 -3.15
C SER A 84 -1.65 0.60 -2.61
N LEU A 85 -1.99 0.11 -1.41
CA LEU A 85 -3.31 0.27 -0.81
C LEU A 85 -3.36 1.50 0.10
N HIS A 86 -4.40 2.33 -0.07
CA HIS A 86 -4.60 3.61 0.63
C HIS A 86 -6.07 3.89 0.95
N LEU A 87 -6.84 2.86 1.30
CA LEU A 87 -8.26 2.98 1.56
C LEU A 87 -8.61 2.42 2.96
N PRO A 88 -9.67 2.93 3.61
CA PRO A 88 -10.14 2.38 4.87
C PRO A 88 -10.77 0.99 4.65
N ALA A 89 -10.83 0.18 5.71
CA ALA A 89 -11.66 -1.01 5.74
C ALA A 89 -13.12 -0.60 6.01
N THR A 90 -13.99 -0.90 5.05
CA THR A 90 -15.45 -0.73 5.13
C THR A 90 -16.10 -2.03 4.63
N ALA A 91 -17.41 -2.16 4.74
CA ALA A 91 -18.13 -3.30 4.19
C ALA A 91 -17.85 -3.49 2.67
N GLU A 92 -17.78 -2.37 1.92
CA GLU A 92 -17.56 -2.37 0.48
C GLU A 92 -16.10 -2.61 0.07
N SER A 93 -15.15 -2.33 0.95
CA SER A 93 -13.73 -2.55 0.68
C SER A 93 -13.17 -3.84 1.28
N ARG A 94 -13.99 -4.56 2.07
CA ARG A 94 -13.60 -5.85 2.62
C ARG A 94 -13.35 -6.84 1.48
N HIS A 95 -12.17 -7.47 1.49
CA HIS A 95 -11.69 -8.40 0.45
C HIS A 95 -11.83 -7.83 -0.97
N LEU A 96 -11.63 -6.51 -1.13
CA LEU A 96 -11.61 -5.86 -2.43
C LEU A 96 -10.54 -6.45 -3.35
N LEU A 97 -9.41 -6.87 -2.76
CA LEU A 97 -8.37 -7.64 -3.43
C LEU A 97 -8.64 -9.13 -3.19
N ASP A 98 -9.55 -9.67 -3.98
CA ASP A 98 -9.97 -11.06 -4.00
C ASP A 98 -9.23 -11.90 -5.06
N GLU A 99 -9.63 -13.13 -5.24
CA GLU A 99 -9.07 -14.03 -6.26
C GLU A 99 -9.18 -13.44 -7.67
N THR A 100 -10.28 -12.75 -7.98
CA THR A 100 -10.50 -12.10 -9.29
C THR A 100 -9.46 -10.99 -9.49
N PHE A 101 -9.23 -10.14 -8.49
CA PHE A 101 -8.21 -9.09 -8.55
C PHE A 101 -6.82 -9.68 -8.79
N PHE A 102 -6.43 -10.69 -8.01
CA PHE A 102 -5.12 -11.31 -8.13
C PHE A 102 -4.93 -12.05 -9.47
N ALA A 103 -5.99 -12.62 -10.04
CA ALA A 103 -5.94 -13.22 -11.38
C ALA A 103 -5.67 -12.20 -12.50
N HIS A 104 -6.08 -10.93 -12.31
CA HIS A 104 -5.85 -9.85 -13.26
C HIS A 104 -4.51 -9.11 -13.04
N LEU A 105 -3.77 -9.41 -11.98
CA LEU A 105 -2.47 -8.76 -11.77
C LEU A 105 -1.54 -8.98 -12.96
N LYS A 106 -0.81 -7.94 -13.30
CA LYS A 106 0.35 -8.07 -14.20
C LYS A 106 1.30 -9.13 -13.62
N PRO A 107 1.73 -10.14 -14.40
CA PRO A 107 2.67 -11.14 -13.90
C PRO A 107 3.94 -10.48 -13.35
N GLY A 108 4.34 -10.88 -12.16
CA GLY A 108 5.51 -10.29 -11.50
C GLY A 108 5.24 -8.97 -10.77
N ALA A 109 3.98 -8.58 -10.58
CA ALA A 109 3.63 -7.38 -9.82
C ALA A 109 4.02 -7.49 -8.34
N PHE A 110 4.17 -6.33 -7.69
CA PHE A 110 4.39 -6.19 -6.25
C PHE A 110 3.18 -5.57 -5.57
N LEU A 111 2.93 -5.95 -4.32
CA LEU A 111 1.85 -5.41 -3.49
C LEU A 111 2.40 -4.75 -2.23
N VAL A 112 1.92 -3.53 -1.94
CA VAL A 112 2.24 -2.82 -0.69
C VAL A 112 0.92 -2.49 0.04
N ASN A 113 0.77 -2.94 1.28
CA ASN A 113 -0.38 -2.61 2.11
C ASN A 113 0.06 -1.86 3.38
N THR A 114 -0.16 -0.56 3.40
CA THR A 114 -0.05 0.30 4.58
C THR A 114 -1.42 0.85 5.00
N ALA A 115 -2.49 0.22 4.52
CA ALA A 115 -3.87 0.62 4.79
C ALA A 115 -4.50 -0.24 5.89
N ARG A 116 -5.23 -1.30 5.52
CA ARG A 116 -5.90 -2.22 6.46
C ARG A 116 -5.84 -3.65 5.93
N GLY A 117 -5.68 -4.63 6.82
CA GLY A 117 -5.65 -6.07 6.46
C GLY A 117 -6.91 -6.54 5.78
N ALA A 118 -8.07 -6.20 6.34
CA ALA A 118 -9.38 -6.62 5.84
C ALA A 118 -9.69 -6.28 4.36
N VAL A 119 -8.89 -5.44 3.71
CA VAL A 119 -9.02 -5.11 2.27
C VAL A 119 -8.57 -6.26 1.38
N ILE A 120 -7.71 -7.13 1.89
CA ILE A 120 -7.12 -8.26 1.16
C ILE A 120 -7.80 -9.55 1.60
N ASP A 121 -8.08 -10.43 0.66
CA ASP A 121 -8.33 -11.84 0.94
C ASP A 121 -6.97 -12.55 1.09
N ASP A 122 -6.66 -12.99 2.30
CA ASP A 122 -5.37 -13.62 2.61
C ASP A 122 -5.14 -14.91 1.83
N GLY A 123 -6.22 -15.69 1.59
CA GLY A 123 -6.17 -16.91 0.80
C GLY A 123 -5.78 -16.64 -0.64
N ALA A 124 -6.42 -15.64 -1.25
CA ALA A 124 -6.14 -15.20 -2.61
C ALA A 124 -4.71 -14.65 -2.75
N LEU A 125 -4.24 -13.85 -1.77
CA LEU A 125 -2.86 -13.37 -1.74
C LEU A 125 -1.87 -14.54 -1.64
N CYS A 126 -2.10 -15.51 -0.75
CA CYS A 126 -1.27 -16.69 -0.62
C CYS A 126 -1.18 -17.48 -1.93
N ALA A 127 -2.29 -17.67 -2.63
CA ALA A 127 -2.33 -18.35 -3.92
C ALA A 127 -1.55 -17.57 -5.00
N ALA A 128 -1.69 -16.24 -5.06
CA ALA A 128 -0.98 -15.38 -6.00
C ALA A 128 0.55 -15.40 -5.79
N MET A 129 1.00 -15.42 -4.54
CA MET A 129 2.43 -15.55 -4.20
C MET A 129 2.99 -16.91 -4.62
N ARG A 130 2.28 -18.02 -4.32
CA ARG A 130 2.72 -19.38 -4.65
C ARG A 130 2.74 -19.67 -6.15
N SER A 131 1.78 -19.12 -6.87
CA SER A 131 1.75 -19.23 -8.35
C SER A 131 2.79 -18.36 -9.04
N GLY A 132 3.47 -17.44 -8.33
CA GLY A 132 4.42 -16.48 -8.91
C GLY A 132 3.74 -15.31 -9.65
N ARG A 133 2.39 -15.24 -9.64
CA ARG A 133 1.65 -14.10 -10.20
C ARG A 133 2.06 -12.80 -9.48
N LEU A 134 2.16 -12.85 -8.15
CA LEU A 134 2.71 -11.78 -7.31
C LEU A 134 4.18 -12.08 -7.02
N ALA A 135 5.08 -11.18 -7.43
CA ALA A 135 6.52 -11.32 -7.22
C ALA A 135 6.92 -11.09 -5.76
N GLY A 136 6.24 -10.18 -5.08
CA GLY A 136 6.48 -9.90 -3.66
C GLY A 136 5.41 -9.06 -3.03
N ALA A 137 5.34 -9.09 -1.69
CA ALA A 137 4.40 -8.31 -0.90
C ALA A 137 5.07 -7.69 0.33
N ALA A 138 4.70 -6.43 0.64
CA ALA A 138 5.06 -5.74 1.87
C ALA A 138 3.80 -5.28 2.60
N LEU A 139 3.53 -5.84 3.78
CA LEU A 139 2.30 -5.61 4.52
C LEU A 139 2.62 -5.05 5.90
N ASP A 140 2.08 -3.86 6.20
CA ASP A 140 2.15 -3.23 7.52
C ASP A 140 0.85 -3.43 8.31
N ALA A 141 -0.20 -3.94 7.65
CA ALA A 141 -1.50 -4.22 8.26
C ALA A 141 -2.05 -5.56 7.74
N TYR A 142 -2.61 -6.36 8.64
CA TYR A 142 -3.25 -7.66 8.39
C TYR A 142 -4.42 -7.88 9.37
N GLU A 143 -5.20 -8.93 9.24
CA GLU A 143 -6.34 -9.22 10.12
C GLU A 143 -6.37 -10.70 10.50
N PRO A 144 -6.44 -11.04 11.84
CA PRO A 144 -6.46 -10.11 12.97
C PRO A 144 -5.08 -9.54 13.32
N GLU A 145 -5.05 -8.42 14.05
CA GLU A 145 -3.87 -7.86 14.68
C GLU A 145 -3.99 -7.96 16.23
N PRO A 146 -2.96 -8.46 16.92
CA PRO A 146 -1.71 -9.03 16.41
C PRO A 146 -1.91 -10.41 15.76
N ALA A 147 -1.12 -10.72 14.70
CA ALA A 147 -1.14 -12.03 14.08
C ALA A 147 -0.39 -13.06 14.94
N GLY A 148 -0.99 -14.23 15.12
CA GLY A 148 -0.32 -15.39 15.71
C GLY A 148 0.62 -16.09 14.70
N ALA A 149 1.44 -17.02 15.21
CA ALA A 149 2.35 -17.81 14.36
C ALA A 149 1.61 -18.71 13.35
N ASP A 150 0.36 -19.00 13.59
CA ASP A 150 -0.52 -19.80 12.72
C ASP A 150 -1.23 -18.97 11.63
N HIS A 151 -1.09 -17.64 11.67
CA HIS A 151 -1.69 -16.76 10.68
C HIS A 151 -1.18 -17.09 9.27
N PRO A 152 -2.07 -17.17 8.24
CA PRO A 152 -1.68 -17.55 6.88
C PRO A 152 -0.52 -16.72 6.31
N LEU A 153 -0.54 -15.39 6.52
CA LEU A 153 0.50 -14.47 6.03
C LEU A 153 1.83 -14.64 6.78
N VAL A 154 1.81 -14.98 8.08
CA VAL A 154 3.03 -15.27 8.86
C VAL A 154 3.69 -16.54 8.34
N ARG A 155 2.91 -17.58 8.06
CA ARG A 155 3.41 -18.82 7.42
C ARG A 155 3.95 -18.56 6.03
N LEU A 156 3.23 -17.76 5.23
CA LEU A 156 3.67 -17.37 3.89
C LEU A 156 4.98 -16.58 3.91
N ALA A 157 5.18 -15.69 4.86
CA ALA A 157 6.44 -14.95 5.01
C ALA A 157 7.63 -15.87 5.38
N ALA A 158 7.37 -16.95 6.13
CA ALA A 158 8.39 -17.97 6.39
C ALA A 158 8.69 -18.84 5.14
N GLU A 159 7.68 -19.07 4.28
CA GLU A 159 7.83 -19.78 3.00
C GLU A 159 8.59 -18.93 1.97
N PHE A 160 8.40 -17.59 1.96
CA PHE A 160 8.99 -16.64 1.02
C PHE A 160 9.76 -15.50 1.71
N PRO A 161 10.84 -15.78 2.48
CA PRO A 161 11.49 -14.80 3.34
C PRO A 161 12.16 -13.64 2.58
N ASP A 162 12.50 -13.83 1.30
CA ASP A 162 13.12 -12.82 0.44
C ASP A 162 12.09 -12.04 -0.41
N ARG A 163 10.83 -12.46 -0.40
CA ARG A 163 9.75 -11.90 -1.24
C ARG A 163 8.59 -11.31 -0.43
N MET A 164 8.53 -11.57 0.87
CA MET A 164 7.47 -11.09 1.73
C MET A 164 8.00 -10.38 2.96
N ILE A 165 7.52 -9.16 3.18
CA ILE A 165 7.85 -8.33 4.34
C ILE A 165 6.57 -8.13 5.15
N LEU A 166 6.61 -8.49 6.44
CA LEU A 166 5.56 -8.17 7.42
C LEU A 166 6.09 -7.18 8.43
N CYS A 167 5.37 -6.08 8.65
CA CYS A 167 5.66 -5.08 9.67
C CYS A 167 4.52 -5.05 10.70
N PRO A 168 4.80 -4.74 11.98
CA PRO A 168 3.78 -4.77 13.04
C PRO A 168 3.00 -3.45 13.14
N HIS A 169 2.38 -2.99 12.04
CA HIS A 169 1.54 -1.79 11.93
C HIS A 169 2.25 -0.53 12.44
N GLN A 170 3.44 -0.26 11.91
CA GLN A 170 4.31 0.84 12.35
C GLN A 170 4.55 1.93 11.31
N GLY A 171 3.97 1.83 10.13
CA GLY A 171 4.21 2.79 9.03
C GLY A 171 3.87 4.24 9.38
N GLY A 172 2.92 4.46 10.30
CA GLY A 172 2.56 5.79 10.82
C GLY A 172 3.31 6.21 12.09
N VAL A 173 4.08 5.33 12.72
CA VAL A 173 4.68 5.54 14.04
C VAL A 173 6.03 6.24 13.92
N ASN A 174 6.05 7.55 14.09
CA ASN A 174 7.28 8.31 14.20
C ASN A 174 7.10 9.56 15.09
N GLN A 175 8.21 10.03 15.67
CA GLN A 175 8.19 11.13 16.63
C GLN A 175 7.57 12.42 16.09
N SER A 176 7.82 12.75 14.81
CA SER A 176 7.27 13.96 14.21
C SER A 176 5.78 13.86 13.94
N ALA A 177 5.26 12.67 13.61
CA ALA A 177 3.83 12.42 13.47
C ALA A 177 3.11 12.58 14.81
N TYR A 178 3.64 12.00 15.89
CA TYR A 178 3.08 12.16 17.23
C TYR A 178 3.02 13.63 17.66
N ARG A 179 4.10 14.40 17.48
CA ARG A 179 4.11 15.83 17.80
C ARG A 179 3.02 16.59 17.04
N ARG A 180 2.87 16.33 15.73
CA ARG A 180 1.81 16.96 14.93
C ARG A 180 0.40 16.58 15.40
N VAL A 181 0.17 15.32 15.75
CA VAL A 181 -1.14 14.88 16.27
C VAL A 181 -1.46 15.61 17.58
N VAL A 182 -0.52 15.67 18.53
CA VAL A 182 -0.71 16.39 19.79
C VAL A 182 -1.00 17.87 19.55
N GLN A 183 -0.22 18.52 18.67
CA GLN A 183 -0.46 19.92 18.31
C GLN A 183 -1.86 20.13 17.72
N MET A 184 -2.27 19.29 16.76
CA MET A 184 -3.61 19.36 16.17
C MET A 184 -4.73 19.18 17.20
N ILE A 185 -4.55 18.33 18.22
CA ILE A 185 -5.52 18.18 19.31
C ILE A 185 -5.69 19.49 20.05
N PHE A 186 -4.57 20.16 20.42
CA PHE A 186 -4.63 21.45 21.12
C PHE A 186 -5.27 22.53 20.24
N GLU A 187 -4.90 22.63 18.98
CA GLU A 187 -5.50 23.58 18.03
C GLU A 187 -7.02 23.39 17.92
N ASN A 188 -7.49 22.14 17.79
CA ASN A 188 -8.91 21.83 17.76
C ASN A 188 -9.63 22.18 19.07
N LEU A 189 -9.00 21.96 20.23
CA LEU A 189 -9.55 22.36 21.52
C LEU A 189 -9.68 23.89 21.66
N GLU A 190 -8.71 24.64 21.19
CA GLU A 190 -8.77 26.11 21.17
C GLU A 190 -9.87 26.62 20.24
N MET A 191 -10.05 25.98 19.07
CA MET A 191 -11.16 26.30 18.16
C MET A 191 -12.51 26.08 18.85
N LEU A 192 -12.70 24.95 19.53
CA LEU A 192 -13.91 24.66 20.29
C LEU A 192 -14.17 25.66 21.41
N ARG A 193 -13.14 26.02 22.18
CA ARG A 193 -13.25 27.06 23.23
C ARG A 193 -13.64 28.41 22.68
N ALA A 194 -13.24 28.74 21.46
CA ALA A 194 -13.60 29.97 20.75
C ALA A 194 -14.96 29.89 20.02
N GLY A 195 -15.75 28.82 20.21
CA GLY A 195 -17.03 28.60 19.52
C GLY A 195 -16.86 28.33 18.02
N ARG A 196 -15.70 27.99 17.57
CA ARG A 196 -15.40 27.64 16.14
C ARG A 196 -15.42 26.14 15.94
N ARG A 197 -15.88 25.71 14.77
CA ARG A 197 -15.84 24.30 14.39
C ARG A 197 -14.37 23.85 14.19
N PRO A 198 -13.96 22.72 14.76
CA PRO A 198 -12.63 22.16 14.51
C PRO A 198 -12.41 21.79 13.03
N ASP A 199 -11.16 21.85 12.59
CA ASP A 199 -10.80 21.37 11.27
C ASP A 199 -10.82 19.83 11.21
N ARG A 200 -11.11 19.30 10.02
CA ARG A 200 -11.03 17.85 9.73
C ARG A 200 -11.96 16.98 10.59
N VAL A 201 -13.15 17.45 10.85
CA VAL A 201 -14.20 16.64 11.49
C VAL A 201 -14.65 15.54 10.52
N VAL A 202 -14.47 14.26 10.91
CA VAL A 202 -14.75 13.10 10.05
C VAL A 202 -16.01 12.33 10.44
N ASN A 203 -16.59 12.64 11.61
CA ASN A 203 -17.77 11.96 12.17
C ASN A 203 -19.08 12.74 12.01
N GLY A 204 -19.10 13.78 11.19
CA GLY A 204 -20.32 14.53 10.86
C GLY A 204 -20.80 15.51 11.94
N LEU A 205 -20.00 15.76 13.00
CA LEU A 205 -20.31 16.75 14.05
C LEU A 205 -20.11 18.19 13.58
#